data_29909673a1a1fcc8bbf6d36cc61beacc
#
_entry.id   29909673a1a1fcc8bbf6d36cc61beacc
#
_cell.length_a   1.000
_cell.length_b   1.000
_cell.length_c   1.000
_cell.angle_alpha   90.00
_cell.angle_beta   90.00
_cell.angle_gamma   90.00
#
_symmetry.space_group_name_H-M   'P 1'
#
loop_
_entity.id
_entity.type
_entity.pdbx_description
1 polymer ?
#
loop_
_entity_poly.entity_id
_entity_poly.type
_entity_poly.pdbx_seq_one_letter_code
_entity_poly.pdbx_strand_id
1 'polypeptide(L)'
;MKELDCVEVAVEKKRYAKEGVHQGMQGWICHAKSVQGCWLVNFPQQGEKEDIATIPVKEEDLRIIDMMYASVNESIKARFDEADSPAKDSDFDDNDLSEYLI
;
A
#
# COMPACT_ATOMS: atom_id res chain seq x y z
N MET A 1 11.31 -6.11 -11.40
CA MET A 1 9.86 -6.35 -11.26
C MET A 1 9.20 -6.39 -12.63
N LYS A 2 8.12 -7.08 -12.71
CA LYS A 2 7.37 -7.22 -13.96
C LYS A 2 5.90 -7.40 -13.66
N GLU A 3 5.08 -7.34 -14.70
CA GLU A 3 3.65 -7.53 -14.59
C GLU A 3 3.32 -8.87 -13.91
N LEU A 4 2.35 -8.86 -13.03
CA LEU A 4 1.85 -9.99 -12.24
C LEU A 4 2.79 -10.46 -11.13
N ASP A 5 3.93 -9.83 -10.94
CA ASP A 5 4.75 -10.13 -9.77
C ASP A 5 3.97 -9.79 -8.50
N CYS A 6 4.07 -10.67 -7.52
CA CYS A 6 3.50 -10.40 -6.20
C CYS A 6 4.47 -9.54 -5.42
N VAL A 7 3.95 -8.51 -4.77
CA VAL A 7 4.78 -7.54 -4.05
C VAL A 7 4.18 -7.19 -2.72
N GLU A 8 5.02 -6.68 -1.82
CA GLU A 8 4.61 -6.23 -0.50
C GLU A 8 5.12 -4.81 -0.30
N VAL A 9 4.30 -3.97 0.32
CA VAL A 9 4.71 -2.61 0.66
C VAL A 9 5.69 -2.67 1.82
N ALA A 10 6.89 -2.16 1.60
CA ALA A 10 7.98 -2.27 2.58
C ALA A 10 8.03 -1.12 3.57
N VAL A 11 7.30 -0.05 3.32
CA VAL A 11 7.33 1.16 4.14
C VAL A 11 5.93 1.70 4.38
N GLU A 12 5.77 2.40 5.49
CA GLU A 12 4.52 3.10 5.79
C GLU A 12 4.67 4.56 5.35
N LYS A 13 3.81 4.99 4.43
CA LYS A 13 3.80 6.38 3.95
C LYS A 13 2.37 6.87 3.87
N LYS A 14 2.18 8.13 4.22
CA LYS A 14 0.84 8.72 4.18
C LYS A 14 0.28 8.73 2.76
N ARG A 15 1.11 8.91 1.76
CA ARG A 15 0.65 8.92 0.37
C ARG A 15 -0.02 7.61 -0.02
N TYR A 16 0.38 6.50 0.59
CA TYR A 16 -0.25 5.21 0.39
C TYR A 16 -1.41 5.01 1.38
N ALA A 17 -1.20 5.43 2.61
CA ALA A 17 -2.20 5.26 3.67
C ALA A 17 -3.51 5.95 3.35
N LYS A 18 -3.47 7.11 2.72
CA LYS A 18 -4.70 7.82 2.34
C LYS A 18 -5.52 7.05 1.32
N GLU A 19 -4.90 6.10 0.62
CA GLU A 19 -5.60 5.21 -0.30
C GLU A 19 -5.97 3.89 0.36
N GLY A 20 -5.71 3.78 1.66
CA GLY A 20 -5.98 2.55 2.40
C GLY A 20 -4.84 1.54 2.36
N VAL A 21 -3.69 1.92 1.84
CA VAL A 21 -2.55 0.99 1.67
C VAL A 21 -1.51 1.28 2.75
N HIS A 22 -1.18 0.24 3.53
CA HIS A 22 -0.27 0.34 4.65
C HIS A 22 0.89 -0.65 4.50
N GLN A 23 1.95 -0.41 5.27
CA GLN A 23 3.11 -1.29 5.27
C GLN A 23 2.70 -2.73 5.55
N GLY A 24 3.26 -3.64 4.79
CA GLY A 24 2.96 -5.07 4.90
C GLY A 24 1.84 -5.55 4.01
N MET A 25 1.06 -4.64 3.43
CA MET A 25 0.02 -5.04 2.51
C MET A 25 0.61 -5.62 1.24
N GLN A 26 -0.07 -6.59 0.67
CA GLN A 26 0.39 -7.36 -0.47
C GLN A 26 -0.52 -7.16 -1.68
N GLY A 27 0.08 -7.22 -2.84
CA GLY A 27 -0.67 -7.08 -4.07
C GLY A 27 0.12 -7.62 -5.25
N TRP A 28 -0.34 -7.29 -6.44
CA TRP A 28 0.39 -7.66 -7.65
C TRP A 28 0.48 -6.48 -8.60
N ILE A 29 1.52 -6.53 -9.43
CA ILE A 29 1.77 -5.49 -10.42
C ILE A 29 0.80 -5.66 -11.58
N CYS A 30 0.06 -4.61 -11.90
CA CYS A 30 -1.00 -4.61 -12.91
C CYS A 30 -0.54 -4.15 -14.27
N HIS A 31 0.66 -3.60 -14.39
CA HIS A 31 1.11 -2.99 -15.62
C HIS A 31 2.47 -3.53 -16.02
N ALA A 32 2.69 -3.66 -17.32
CA ALA A 32 3.91 -4.27 -17.83
C ALA A 32 5.16 -3.41 -17.62
N LYS A 33 4.99 -2.13 -17.38
CA LYS A 33 6.11 -1.19 -17.26
C LYS A 33 5.93 -0.27 -16.08
N SER A 34 7.05 0.12 -15.48
CA SER A 34 7.03 1.18 -14.48
C SER A 34 6.94 2.54 -15.19
N VAL A 35 6.39 3.52 -14.49
CA VAL A 35 6.31 4.89 -14.98
C VAL A 35 6.93 5.77 -13.92
N GLN A 36 7.99 6.48 -14.28
CA GLN A 36 8.70 7.36 -13.35
C GLN A 36 9.12 6.67 -12.06
N GLY A 37 9.54 5.41 -12.19
CA GLY A 37 10.00 4.64 -11.04
C GLY A 37 8.89 4.04 -10.19
N CYS A 38 7.64 4.17 -10.62
CA CYS A 38 6.49 3.62 -9.89
C CYS A 38 5.85 2.50 -10.67
N TRP A 39 5.40 1.47 -9.95
CA TRP A 39 4.63 0.38 -10.52
C TRP A 39 3.18 0.50 -10.08
N LEU A 40 2.26 0.23 -11.00
CA LEU A 40 0.84 0.20 -10.65
C LEU A 40 0.55 -1.12 -9.95
N VAL A 41 0.11 -1.05 -8.70
CA VAL A 41 -0.10 -2.22 -7.86
C VAL A 41 -1.56 -2.29 -7.42
N ASN A 42 -2.15 -3.47 -7.54
CA ASN A 42 -3.50 -3.75 -7.06
C ASN A 42 -3.43 -4.43 -5.71
N PHE A 43 -4.19 -3.93 -4.74
CA PHE A 43 -4.25 -4.46 -3.39
C PHE A 43 -5.65 -5.02 -3.13
N PRO A 44 -5.84 -6.33 -3.27
CA PRO A 44 -7.17 -6.95 -3.14
C PRO A 44 -7.55 -7.23 -1.71
N GLN A 45 -8.84 -7.51 -1.51
CA GLN A 45 -9.39 -8.03 -0.26
C GLN A 45 -9.98 -9.40 -0.52
N GLN A 46 -10.20 -10.17 0.55
CA GLN A 46 -10.82 -11.47 0.44
C GLN A 46 -12.31 -11.39 0.15
N GLY A 47 -12.84 -12.43 -0.48
CA GLY A 47 -14.25 -12.57 -0.70
C GLY A 47 -14.75 -11.65 -1.80
N GLU A 48 -15.98 -11.18 -1.63
CA GLU A 48 -16.65 -10.36 -2.63
C GLU A 48 -16.39 -8.86 -2.46
N LYS A 49 -15.51 -8.51 -1.56
CA LYS A 49 -15.19 -7.11 -1.33
C LYS A 49 -14.41 -6.53 -2.50
N GLU A 50 -14.60 -5.24 -2.71
CA GLU A 50 -13.83 -4.53 -3.72
C GLU A 50 -12.36 -4.45 -3.29
N ASP A 51 -11.49 -4.22 -4.26
CA ASP A 51 -10.08 -4.04 -3.97
C ASP A 51 -9.88 -2.83 -3.06
N ILE A 52 -8.87 -2.89 -2.21
CA ILE A 52 -8.54 -1.76 -1.35
C ILE A 52 -8.16 -0.56 -2.21
N ALA A 53 -7.26 -0.77 -3.16
CA ALA A 53 -6.81 0.28 -4.05
C ALA A 53 -6.00 -0.30 -5.20
N THR A 54 -5.91 0.48 -6.28
CA THR A 54 -4.97 0.21 -7.36
C THR A 54 -4.23 1.52 -7.58
N ILE A 55 -2.98 1.60 -7.13
CA ILE A 55 -2.24 2.85 -7.09
C ILE A 55 -0.80 2.65 -7.55
N PRO A 56 -0.14 3.72 -8.00
CA PRO A 56 1.29 3.64 -8.27
C PRO A 56 2.08 3.65 -6.96
N VAL A 57 3.06 2.76 -6.87
CA VAL A 57 3.92 2.64 -5.71
C VAL A 57 5.36 2.62 -6.19
N LYS A 58 6.23 3.39 -5.54
CA LYS A 58 7.63 3.44 -5.93
C LYS A 58 8.27 2.07 -5.82
N GLU A 59 9.09 1.73 -6.79
CA GLU A 59 9.77 0.43 -6.79
C GLU A 59 10.58 0.24 -5.51
N GLU A 60 11.23 1.28 -5.03
CA GLU A 60 12.03 1.20 -3.82
C GLU A 60 11.22 0.93 -2.57
N ASP A 61 9.91 1.17 -2.62
CA ASP A 61 8.99 0.94 -1.51
C ASP A 61 8.33 -0.43 -1.58
N LEU A 62 8.68 -1.23 -2.57
CA LEU A 62 8.11 -2.55 -2.79
C LEU A 62 9.15 -3.63 -2.60
N ARG A 63 8.69 -4.81 -2.18
CA ARG A 63 9.51 -6.00 -2.09
C ARG A 63 8.80 -7.13 -2.82
N ILE A 64 9.51 -7.87 -3.65
CA ILE A 64 8.94 -9.01 -4.35
C ILE A 64 8.75 -10.15 -3.36
N ILE A 65 7.59 -10.80 -3.41
CA ILE A 65 7.28 -11.95 -2.57
C ILE A 65 6.82 -13.10 -3.47
N ASP A 66 6.89 -14.32 -2.92
CA ASP A 66 6.57 -15.49 -3.70
C ASP A 66 5.08 -15.63 -3.98
N MET A 67 4.26 -15.24 -3.02
CA MET A 67 2.82 -15.40 -3.12
C MET A 67 2.11 -14.30 -2.34
N MET A 68 1.01 -13.81 -2.91
CA MET A 68 0.23 -12.75 -2.31
C MET A 68 -1.00 -13.35 -1.60
N TYR A 69 -1.27 -12.85 -0.38
CA TYR A 69 -2.42 -13.28 0.41
C TYR A 69 -3.29 -12.05 0.72
N ALA A 70 -4.49 -12.04 0.18
CA ALA A 70 -5.43 -10.95 0.44
C ALA A 70 -5.83 -10.87 1.91
N SER A 71 -5.78 -11.99 2.62
CA SER A 71 -6.10 -12.01 4.05
C SER A 71 -5.14 -11.16 4.86
N VAL A 72 -3.89 -11.02 4.43
CA VAL A 72 -2.93 -10.14 5.09
C VAL A 72 -3.40 -8.70 5.01
N ASN A 73 -3.90 -8.31 3.84
CA ASN A 73 -4.40 -6.95 3.63
C ASN A 73 -5.58 -6.64 4.55
N GLU A 74 -6.50 -7.60 4.71
CA GLU A 74 -7.64 -7.40 5.59
C GLU A 74 -7.22 -7.29 7.05
N SER A 75 -6.27 -8.10 7.48
CA SER A 75 -5.76 -8.03 8.84
C SER A 75 -5.12 -6.69 9.13
N ILE A 76 -4.35 -6.18 8.20
CA ILE A 76 -3.69 -4.89 8.37
C ILE A 76 -4.73 -3.78 8.38
N LYS A 77 -5.66 -3.81 7.43
CA LYS A 77 -6.71 -2.81 7.35
C LYS A 77 -7.52 -2.76 8.65
N ALA A 78 -7.86 -3.91 9.20
CA ALA A 78 -8.61 -3.98 10.44
C ALA A 78 -7.87 -3.34 11.60
N ARG A 79 -6.55 -3.53 11.68
CA ARG A 79 -5.76 -2.92 12.74
C ARG A 79 -5.75 -1.41 12.65
N PHE A 80 -5.68 -0.86 11.45
CA PHE A 80 -5.69 0.58 11.27
C PHE A 80 -7.08 1.15 11.49
N ASP A 81 -8.11 0.44 11.10
CA ASP A 81 -9.48 0.88 11.35
C ASP A 81 -9.77 0.94 12.85
N GLU A 82 -9.31 -0.06 13.61
CA GLU A 82 -9.48 -0.07 15.06
C GLU A 82 -8.66 1.00 15.75
N ALA A 83 -7.48 1.25 15.23
CA ALA A 83 -6.58 2.24 15.80
C ALA A 83 -6.94 3.66 15.36
N ASP A 84 -7.86 3.81 14.46
CA ASP A 84 -8.25 5.10 13.92
C ASP A 84 -8.91 5.94 15.01
N SER A 85 -8.18 6.92 15.51
CA SER A 85 -8.73 7.86 16.46
C SER A 85 -8.35 9.27 16.00
N PRO A 86 -9.23 10.24 16.23
CA PRO A 86 -9.00 11.60 15.75
C PRO A 86 -7.69 12.20 16.22
N ALA A 87 -7.24 11.83 17.40
CA ALA A 87 -6.03 12.41 17.96
C ALA A 87 -4.75 12.01 17.26
N LYS A 88 -4.76 10.88 16.58
CA LYS A 88 -3.57 10.42 15.90
C LYS A 88 -3.30 11.13 14.59
N ASP A 89 -4.35 11.51 13.94
CA ASP A 89 -4.25 11.96 12.57
C ASP A 89 -3.42 13.22 12.42
N SER A 90 -3.58 14.13 13.36
CA SER A 90 -2.90 15.41 13.27
C SER A 90 -1.38 15.29 13.41
N ASP A 91 -0.92 14.35 14.20
CA ASP A 91 0.52 14.18 14.42
C ASP A 91 1.21 13.61 13.20
N PHE A 92 0.56 12.69 12.54
CA PHE A 92 1.14 12.07 11.36
C PHE A 92 1.22 13.02 10.19
N ASP A 93 0.27 13.90 10.09
CA ASP A 93 0.21 14.82 8.96
C ASP A 93 1.45 15.68 8.86
N ASP A 94 1.95 16.14 9.97
CA ASP A 94 3.13 17.00 9.99
C ASP A 94 4.36 16.27 9.47
N ASN A 95 4.53 15.03 9.87
CA ASN A 95 5.67 14.25 9.44
C ASN A 95 5.62 13.93 7.96
N ASP A 96 4.45 13.62 7.47
CA ASP A 96 4.28 13.26 6.07
C ASP A 96 4.51 14.44 5.15
N LEU A 97 4.13 15.62 5.59
CA LEU A 97 4.36 16.81 4.81
C LEU A 97 5.86 17.07 4.60
N SER A 98 6.66 16.79 5.60
CA SER A 98 8.10 16.89 5.47
C SER A 98 8.64 15.98 4.39
N GLU A 99 8.09 14.81 4.30
CA GLU A 99 8.51 13.84 3.30
C GLU A 99 8.22 14.33 1.89
N TYR A 100 7.09 14.97 1.69
CA TYR A 100 6.72 15.46 0.36
C TYR A 100 7.47 16.69 -0.06
N LEU A 101 7.97 17.45 0.88
CA LEU A 101 8.70 18.67 0.57
C LEU A 101 10.13 18.43 0.15
N ILE A 102 10.63 17.27 0.36
CA ILE A 102 11.99 16.89 -0.04
C ILE A 102 12.01 16.36 -1.50
#